data_1c624215aea97ff694eee241007390ab
#
_entry.id   1c624215aea97ff694eee241007390ab
#
_cell.length_a   1.000
_cell.length_b   1.000
_cell.length_c   1.000
_cell.angle_alpha   90.00
_cell.angle_beta   90.00
_cell.angle_gamma   90.00
#
_symmetry.space_group_name_H-M   'P 1'
#
loop_
_entity.id
_entity.type
_entity.pdbx_description
1 polymer ?
#
loop_
_entity_poly.entity_id
_entity_poly.type
_entity_poly.pdbx_seq_one_letter_code
_entity_poly.pdbx_strand_id
1 'polypeptide(L)'
;MDAAVQTLVQADVAALQADLEEIAAMELAHVGESGVPVVADDAVQRMSARDWSPLGALESVQAVLDALTVERSNEAQPVMPLATISVTEDMATAMRMHAMGWESVYHHEILAYGLAPEDIATMLTQRLRWAQGTIQVLLRENPLVQKGLKLGQRLMYFATMWTYLSGFAAVIYFAAPIIYLLLGILPVSSLSWDFFIRFIPFMVVNQLLFAVAGRGIPTWRGQQYSLALFPTWIKACTTAARNVWFGRPLGFAVTPKARQSGGPSWSLIRPQIVVSILLALAAVVGIARLVTGLAEPLGTLVNVVWVVFDLVVMSILVRAVLYKGYEPAAEPANREES
;
A
#
# COMPACT_ATOMS: atom_id res chain seq x y z
N MET A 1 -47.12 14.82 -32.10
CA MET A 1 -46.62 15.12 -30.74
C MET A 1 -47.14 16.53 -30.40
N ASP A 2 -47.80 16.67 -29.26
CA ASP A 2 -48.50 17.91 -28.87
C ASP A 2 -47.47 19.03 -28.64
N ALA A 3 -47.71 20.24 -29.14
CA ALA A 3 -46.79 21.39 -29.01
C ALA A 3 -46.40 21.69 -27.54
N ALA A 4 -47.34 21.38 -26.62
CA ALA A 4 -47.07 21.50 -25.18
C ALA A 4 -45.99 20.51 -24.67
N VAL A 5 -45.96 19.29 -25.19
CA VAL A 5 -44.94 18.28 -24.83
C VAL A 5 -43.57 18.67 -25.40
N GLN A 6 -43.56 19.27 -26.59
CA GLN A 6 -42.35 19.75 -27.23
C GLN A 6 -41.69 20.91 -26.45
N THR A 7 -42.52 21.83 -25.91
CA THR A 7 -42.03 22.95 -25.09
C THR A 7 -41.51 22.49 -23.74
N LEU A 8 -42.12 21.47 -23.11
CA LEU A 8 -41.64 20.86 -21.86
C LEU A 8 -40.30 20.16 -22.04
N VAL A 9 -40.17 19.36 -23.11
CA VAL A 9 -38.89 18.66 -23.41
C VAL A 9 -37.76 19.65 -23.71
N GLN A 10 -38.08 20.77 -24.42
CA GLN A 10 -37.07 21.82 -24.67
C GLN A 10 -36.65 22.54 -23.38
N ALA A 11 -37.57 22.75 -22.43
CA ALA A 11 -37.26 23.35 -21.13
C ALA A 11 -36.38 22.43 -20.27
N ASP A 12 -36.68 21.13 -20.24
CA ASP A 12 -35.90 20.14 -19.50
C ASP A 12 -34.49 19.97 -20.09
N VAL A 13 -34.35 20.01 -21.40
CA VAL A 13 -33.08 19.97 -22.09
C VAL A 13 -32.23 21.22 -21.80
N ALA A 14 -32.86 22.40 -21.78
CA ALA A 14 -32.16 23.65 -21.45
C ALA A 14 -31.70 23.69 -19.97
N ALA A 15 -32.49 23.13 -19.05
CA ALA A 15 -32.12 23.00 -17.64
C ALA A 15 -30.93 22.02 -17.49
N LEU A 16 -30.96 20.90 -18.19
CA LEU A 16 -29.85 19.92 -18.18
C LEU A 16 -28.57 20.49 -18.77
N GLN A 17 -28.65 21.33 -19.80
CA GLN A 17 -27.50 22.05 -20.36
C GLN A 17 -26.88 23.01 -19.34
N ALA A 18 -27.72 23.78 -18.63
CA ALA A 18 -27.25 24.70 -17.60
C ALA A 18 -26.56 23.97 -16.45
N ASP A 19 -27.10 22.84 -16.02
CA ASP A 19 -26.49 21.99 -14.97
C ASP A 19 -25.15 21.40 -15.43
N LEU A 20 -25.03 20.98 -16.70
CA LEU A 20 -23.77 20.45 -17.25
C LEU A 20 -22.72 21.54 -17.44
N GLU A 21 -23.10 22.76 -17.84
CA GLU A 21 -22.21 23.91 -17.91
C GLU A 21 -21.73 24.34 -16.52
N GLU A 22 -22.58 24.27 -15.49
CA GLU A 22 -22.21 24.55 -14.11
C GLU A 22 -21.21 23.50 -13.56
N ILE A 23 -21.45 22.22 -13.84
CA ILE A 23 -20.53 21.12 -13.48
C ILE A 23 -19.18 21.28 -14.18
N ALA A 24 -19.17 21.59 -15.49
CA ALA A 24 -17.95 21.83 -16.25
C ALA A 24 -17.19 23.07 -15.74
N ALA A 25 -17.90 24.13 -15.34
CA ALA A 25 -17.29 25.32 -14.75
C ALA A 25 -16.72 25.06 -13.35
N MET A 26 -17.35 24.21 -12.53
CA MET A 26 -16.85 23.79 -11.22
C MET A 26 -15.59 22.90 -11.36
N GLU A 27 -15.55 21.98 -12.32
CA GLU A 27 -14.36 21.19 -12.61
C GLU A 27 -13.21 22.07 -13.11
N LEU A 28 -13.45 23.02 -14.00
CA LEU A 28 -12.45 23.99 -14.48
C LEU A 28 -11.89 24.85 -13.34
N ALA A 29 -12.71 25.26 -12.37
CA ALA A 29 -12.27 26.03 -11.20
C ALA A 29 -11.40 25.21 -10.24
N HIS A 30 -11.56 23.89 -10.20
CA HIS A 30 -10.73 22.97 -9.39
C HIS A 30 -9.50 22.43 -10.13
N VAL A 31 -9.43 22.55 -11.45
CA VAL A 31 -8.37 22.00 -12.31
C VAL A 31 -7.23 23.00 -12.60
N GLY A 32 -7.24 24.16 -11.97
CA GLY A 32 -6.21 25.22 -12.13
C GLY A 32 -4.75 24.78 -11.90
N GLU A 33 -4.48 23.54 -11.49
CA GLU A 33 -3.12 23.02 -11.24
C GLU A 33 -2.76 21.65 -11.84
N SER A 34 -3.66 20.96 -12.55
CA SER A 34 -3.27 19.69 -13.20
C SER A 34 -4.15 19.38 -14.41
N GLY A 35 -3.59 19.59 -15.58
CA GLY A 35 -4.25 19.49 -16.88
C GLY A 35 -4.88 18.15 -17.21
N VAL A 36 -6.18 18.04 -17.12
CA VAL A 36 -7.02 17.19 -17.97
C VAL A 36 -8.42 17.75 -18.01
N PRO A 37 -8.84 18.39 -19.08
CA PRO A 37 -10.24 18.34 -19.44
C PRO A 37 -10.56 18.57 -20.93
N VAL A 38 -9.98 17.78 -21.83
CA VAL A 38 -10.29 17.93 -23.26
C VAL A 38 -11.57 17.19 -23.66
N VAL A 39 -12.00 16.18 -22.86
CA VAL A 39 -13.09 15.28 -23.27
C VAL A 39 -14.48 15.84 -22.90
N ALA A 40 -14.61 16.60 -21.82
CA ALA A 40 -15.87 17.20 -21.41
C ALA A 40 -16.27 18.32 -22.40
N ASP A 41 -15.31 19.14 -22.82
CA ASP A 41 -15.53 20.25 -23.75
C ASP A 41 -15.96 19.77 -25.14
N ASP A 42 -15.37 18.69 -25.64
CA ASP A 42 -15.71 18.08 -26.93
C ASP A 42 -17.08 17.35 -26.90
N ALA A 43 -17.47 16.79 -25.76
CA ALA A 43 -18.79 16.22 -25.56
C ALA A 43 -19.86 17.30 -25.48
N VAL A 44 -19.62 18.39 -24.74
CA VAL A 44 -20.53 19.55 -24.63
C VAL A 44 -20.68 20.26 -25.98
N GLN A 45 -19.62 20.45 -26.75
CA GLN A 45 -19.70 21.02 -28.11
C GLN A 45 -20.48 20.12 -29.08
N ARG A 46 -20.31 18.81 -29.00
CA ARG A 46 -21.11 17.87 -29.80
C ARG A 46 -22.55 17.84 -29.41
N MET A 47 -22.89 18.03 -28.13
CA MET A 47 -24.25 18.17 -27.65
C MET A 47 -24.90 19.48 -28.11
N SER A 48 -24.16 20.59 -28.08
CA SER A 48 -24.67 21.89 -28.49
C SER A 48 -24.87 22.04 -30.01
N ALA A 49 -24.21 21.24 -30.82
CA ALA A 49 -24.28 21.29 -32.30
C ALA A 49 -25.34 20.38 -32.92
N ARG A 50 -26.09 19.60 -32.12
CA ARG A 50 -27.13 18.69 -32.65
C ARG A 50 -28.52 19.33 -32.65
N ASP A 51 -29.29 19.08 -33.74
CA ASP A 51 -30.72 19.33 -33.76
C ASP A 51 -31.45 18.41 -32.77
N TRP A 52 -31.95 18.99 -31.69
CA TRP A 52 -32.55 18.27 -30.59
C TRP A 52 -33.94 17.74 -30.95
N SER A 53 -34.03 16.49 -31.35
CA SER A 53 -35.26 15.73 -31.29
C SER A 53 -35.39 15.05 -29.92
N PRO A 54 -36.61 14.71 -29.45
CA PRO A 54 -36.79 13.98 -28.19
C PRO A 54 -36.01 12.64 -28.11
N LEU A 55 -35.82 12.00 -29.26
CA LEU A 55 -34.98 10.79 -29.39
C LEU A 55 -33.50 11.15 -29.31
N GLY A 56 -33.03 12.23 -29.91
CA GLY A 56 -31.64 12.67 -29.85
C GLY A 56 -31.23 13.15 -28.46
N ALA A 57 -32.15 13.74 -27.67
CA ALA A 57 -31.94 14.08 -26.29
C ALA A 57 -31.75 12.82 -25.42
N LEU A 58 -32.58 11.80 -25.61
CA LEU A 58 -32.50 10.55 -24.89
C LEU A 58 -31.20 9.80 -25.21
N GLU A 59 -30.79 9.73 -26.48
CA GLU A 59 -29.53 9.12 -26.93
C GLU A 59 -28.32 9.88 -26.38
N SER A 60 -28.40 11.21 -26.27
CA SER A 60 -27.30 12.03 -25.74
C SER A 60 -27.18 11.88 -24.22
N VAL A 61 -28.30 11.83 -23.48
CA VAL A 61 -28.30 11.51 -22.04
C VAL A 61 -27.77 10.08 -21.80
N GLN A 62 -28.18 9.14 -22.66
CA GLN A 62 -27.69 7.76 -22.57
C GLN A 62 -26.18 7.68 -22.84
N ALA A 63 -25.67 8.41 -23.85
CA ALA A 63 -24.26 8.48 -24.13
C ALA A 63 -23.45 9.14 -23.02
N VAL A 64 -23.99 10.17 -22.34
CA VAL A 64 -23.37 10.79 -21.15
C VAL A 64 -23.44 9.84 -19.95
N LEU A 65 -24.56 9.18 -19.71
CA LEU A 65 -24.68 8.15 -18.66
C LEU A 65 -23.74 6.96 -18.92
N ASP A 66 -23.60 6.51 -20.16
CA ASP A 66 -22.67 5.46 -20.55
C ASP A 66 -21.20 5.92 -20.42
N ALA A 67 -20.91 7.19 -20.61
CA ALA A 67 -19.59 7.79 -20.36
C ALA A 67 -19.32 7.98 -18.86
N LEU A 68 -20.35 8.25 -18.06
CA LEU A 68 -20.29 8.39 -16.60
C LEU A 68 -20.39 7.06 -15.86
N THR A 69 -21.00 6.02 -16.46
CA THR A 69 -21.01 4.66 -15.91
C THR A 69 -19.64 3.98 -16.14
N VAL A 70 -18.74 4.32 -15.28
CA VAL A 70 -17.33 3.99 -15.25
C VAL A 70 -17.06 2.51 -14.90
N GLU A 71 -18.05 1.64 -14.87
CA GLU A 71 -17.87 0.22 -14.54
C GLU A 71 -17.90 -0.71 -15.76
N ARG A 72 -16.96 -0.53 -16.66
CA ARG A 72 -16.56 -1.65 -17.53
C ARG A 72 -15.47 -2.43 -16.82
N SER A 73 -15.84 -3.56 -16.27
CA SER A 73 -15.01 -4.36 -15.37
C SER A 73 -13.70 -4.92 -15.96
N ASN A 74 -13.35 -4.65 -17.22
CA ASN A 74 -12.22 -5.28 -17.88
C ASN A 74 -11.43 -4.40 -18.87
N GLU A 75 -11.69 -3.10 -18.97
CA GLU A 75 -10.95 -2.22 -19.88
C GLU A 75 -10.42 -1.00 -19.15
N ALA A 76 -9.19 -0.60 -19.44
CA ALA A 76 -8.73 0.75 -19.17
C ALA A 76 -9.64 1.71 -19.94
N GLN A 77 -10.38 2.54 -19.24
CA GLN A 77 -11.40 3.37 -19.85
C GLN A 77 -10.77 4.53 -20.60
N PRO A 78 -11.33 4.97 -21.74
CA PRO A 78 -10.78 6.09 -22.51
C PRO A 78 -10.73 7.41 -21.71
N VAL A 79 -11.60 7.58 -20.73
CA VAL A 79 -11.67 8.78 -19.86
C VAL A 79 -10.94 8.57 -18.53
N MET A 80 -10.86 7.32 -18.04
CA MET A 80 -10.14 6.94 -16.83
C MET A 80 -9.27 5.71 -17.13
N PRO A 81 -8.05 5.90 -17.63
CA PRO A 81 -7.18 4.81 -18.07
C PRO A 81 -6.69 3.92 -16.91
N LEU A 82 -6.90 4.35 -15.65
CA LEU A 82 -6.46 3.62 -14.47
C LEU A 82 -7.54 2.66 -13.97
N ALA A 83 -7.12 1.50 -13.47
CA ALA A 83 -8.00 0.52 -12.85
C ALA A 83 -8.45 1.00 -11.46
N THR A 84 -9.60 1.66 -11.36
CA THR A 84 -10.14 2.26 -10.12
C THR A 84 -10.74 1.27 -9.12
N ILE A 85 -10.77 -0.02 -9.45
CA ILE A 85 -11.36 -1.08 -8.61
C ILE A 85 -10.55 -1.45 -7.36
N SER A 86 -9.35 -0.91 -7.24
CA SER A 86 -8.43 -1.19 -6.13
C SER A 86 -7.79 0.11 -5.63
N VAL A 87 -7.38 0.10 -4.37
CA VAL A 87 -6.66 1.22 -3.73
C VAL A 87 -5.23 1.40 -4.29
N THR A 88 -4.72 0.40 -5.01
CA THR A 88 -3.45 0.43 -5.76
C THR A 88 -3.74 0.29 -7.24
N GLU A 89 -4.27 1.36 -7.81
CA GLU A 89 -4.66 1.48 -9.21
C GLU A 89 -3.48 1.28 -10.16
N ASP A 90 -2.30 1.73 -9.77
CA ASP A 90 -1.04 1.61 -10.51
C ASP A 90 -0.65 0.15 -10.78
N MET A 91 -0.65 -0.68 -9.74
CA MET A 91 -0.32 -2.10 -9.86
C MET A 91 -1.38 -2.87 -10.67
N ALA A 92 -2.67 -2.62 -10.42
CA ALA A 92 -3.75 -3.28 -11.13
C ALA A 92 -3.74 -2.92 -12.63
N THR A 93 -3.54 -1.64 -12.96
CA THR A 93 -3.41 -1.15 -14.34
C THR A 93 -2.21 -1.77 -15.04
N ALA A 94 -1.03 -1.72 -14.42
CA ALA A 94 0.18 -2.32 -14.99
C ALA A 94 0.01 -3.81 -15.28
N MET A 95 -0.61 -4.56 -14.33
CA MET A 95 -0.86 -5.99 -14.50
C MET A 95 -1.80 -6.28 -15.65
N ARG A 96 -2.86 -5.48 -15.82
CA ARG A 96 -3.81 -5.61 -16.94
C ARG A 96 -3.16 -5.27 -18.28
N MET A 97 -2.39 -4.20 -18.35
CA MET A 97 -1.64 -3.82 -19.56
C MET A 97 -0.68 -4.95 -19.97
N HIS A 98 0.07 -5.51 -19.02
CA HIS A 98 0.95 -6.65 -19.30
C HIS A 98 0.18 -7.89 -19.75
N ALA A 99 -1.00 -8.14 -19.19
CA ALA A 99 -1.88 -9.24 -19.62
C ALA A 99 -2.42 -9.07 -21.05
N MET A 100 -2.53 -7.83 -21.52
CA MET A 100 -2.89 -7.48 -22.92
C MET A 100 -1.69 -7.53 -23.87
N GLY A 101 -0.48 -7.82 -23.39
CA GLY A 101 0.73 -7.90 -24.19
C GLY A 101 1.55 -6.61 -24.26
N TRP A 102 1.16 -5.55 -23.56
CA TRP A 102 1.97 -4.34 -23.44
C TRP A 102 3.24 -4.63 -22.63
N GLU A 103 4.29 -3.91 -22.93
CA GLU A 103 5.57 -3.98 -22.22
C GLU A 103 5.87 -2.66 -21.51
N SER A 104 6.50 -2.75 -20.33
CA SER A 104 6.97 -1.58 -19.58
C SER A 104 8.46 -1.39 -19.81
N VAL A 105 8.88 -0.14 -20.02
CA VAL A 105 10.29 0.25 -20.08
C VAL A 105 10.57 1.23 -18.94
N TYR A 106 11.60 0.96 -18.17
CA TYR A 106 12.04 1.87 -17.12
C TYR A 106 12.87 3.01 -17.74
N HIS A 107 12.42 4.25 -17.52
CA HIS A 107 13.16 5.44 -17.91
C HIS A 107 13.92 6.00 -16.70
N HIS A 108 15.24 6.11 -16.82
CA HIS A 108 16.11 6.55 -15.73
C HIS A 108 16.34 8.07 -15.77
N GLU A 109 15.30 8.82 -15.47
CA GLU A 109 15.36 10.27 -15.33
C GLU A 109 14.48 10.69 -14.15
N ILE A 110 14.92 11.67 -13.37
CA ILE A 110 14.13 12.20 -12.27
C ILE A 110 13.17 13.25 -12.85
N LEU A 111 11.92 12.85 -13.08
CA LEU A 111 10.90 13.70 -13.70
C LEU A 111 10.07 14.46 -12.67
N ALA A 112 10.03 13.99 -11.41
CA ALA A 112 9.22 14.60 -10.38
C ALA A 112 9.84 14.41 -8.98
N TYR A 113 9.56 15.35 -8.10
CA TYR A 113 9.90 15.27 -6.67
C TYR A 113 8.60 15.17 -5.86
N GLY A 114 8.59 14.31 -4.86
CA GLY A 114 7.44 14.13 -3.98
C GLY A 114 7.84 14.20 -2.51
N LEU A 115 6.87 14.55 -1.65
CA LEU A 115 7.07 14.55 -0.21
C LEU A 115 6.89 13.14 0.35
N ALA A 116 7.90 12.68 1.10
CA ALA A 116 7.79 11.47 1.91
C ALA A 116 6.95 11.75 3.17
N PRO A 117 6.34 10.71 3.80
CA PRO A 117 5.71 10.89 5.10
C PRO A 117 6.68 11.43 6.15
N GLU A 118 6.31 12.50 6.82
CA GLU A 118 7.16 13.19 7.82
C GLU A 118 6.93 12.70 9.24
N ASP A 119 5.93 11.86 9.47
CA ASP A 119 5.59 11.30 10.78
C ASP A 119 5.19 9.83 10.68
N ILE A 120 5.21 9.15 11.83
CA ILE A 120 4.90 7.71 11.89
C ILE A 120 3.42 7.42 11.57
N ALA A 121 2.47 8.28 11.93
CA ALA A 121 1.05 8.06 11.69
C ALA A 121 0.75 8.08 10.18
N THR A 122 1.29 9.08 9.49
CA THR A 122 1.20 9.23 8.04
C THR A 122 1.89 8.08 7.31
N MET A 123 3.08 7.67 7.79
CA MET A 123 3.79 6.50 7.24
C MET A 123 2.97 5.21 7.39
N LEU A 124 2.43 4.94 8.58
CA LEU A 124 1.61 3.74 8.84
C LEU A 124 0.33 3.72 8.00
N THR A 125 -0.32 4.88 7.84
CA THR A 125 -1.52 5.04 7.01
C THR A 125 -1.21 4.74 5.55
N GLN A 126 -0.12 5.30 5.02
CA GLN A 126 0.31 5.05 3.65
C GLN A 126 0.66 3.57 3.42
N ARG A 127 1.45 2.97 4.33
CA ARG A 127 1.84 1.55 4.25
C ARG A 127 0.64 0.62 4.36
N LEU A 128 -0.31 0.93 5.25
CA LEU A 128 -1.56 0.18 5.38
C LEU A 128 -2.35 0.21 4.07
N ARG A 129 -2.52 1.40 3.48
CA ARG A 129 -3.24 1.58 2.23
C ARG A 129 -2.62 0.78 1.08
N TRP A 130 -1.29 0.88 0.91
CA TRP A 130 -0.59 0.13 -0.13
C TRP A 130 -0.75 -1.38 0.04
N ALA A 131 -0.59 -1.87 1.27
CA ALA A 131 -0.76 -3.29 1.56
C ALA A 131 -2.22 -3.76 1.33
N GLN A 132 -3.22 -2.97 1.75
CA GLN A 132 -4.64 -3.27 1.53
C GLN A 132 -4.96 -3.38 0.04
N GLY A 133 -4.54 -2.39 -0.75
CA GLY A 133 -4.78 -2.38 -2.19
C GLY A 133 -4.08 -3.55 -2.89
N THR A 134 -2.82 -3.83 -2.54
CA THR A 134 -2.07 -4.95 -3.12
C THR A 134 -2.71 -6.30 -2.81
N ILE A 135 -3.14 -6.54 -1.56
CA ILE A 135 -3.86 -7.77 -1.20
C ILE A 135 -5.24 -7.81 -1.85
N GLN A 136 -5.92 -6.68 -2.01
CA GLN A 136 -7.18 -6.61 -2.73
C GLN A 136 -7.02 -7.05 -4.19
N VAL A 137 -5.96 -6.59 -4.87
CA VAL A 137 -5.62 -7.05 -6.23
C VAL A 137 -5.32 -8.55 -6.24
N LEU A 138 -4.51 -9.05 -5.30
CA LEU A 138 -4.21 -10.48 -5.19
C LEU A 138 -5.47 -11.34 -5.08
N LEU A 139 -6.44 -10.90 -4.28
CA LEU A 139 -7.67 -11.65 -4.02
C LEU A 139 -8.69 -11.56 -5.17
N ARG A 140 -8.72 -10.44 -5.89
CA ARG A 140 -9.64 -10.23 -7.02
C ARG A 140 -9.07 -10.68 -8.36
N GLU A 141 -7.79 -10.38 -8.58
CA GLU A 141 -7.09 -10.57 -9.85
C GLU A 141 -5.77 -11.32 -9.62
N ASN A 142 -5.86 -12.58 -9.15
CA ASN A 142 -4.69 -13.37 -8.82
C ASN A 142 -3.74 -13.51 -10.02
N PRO A 143 -2.50 -12.96 -9.94
CA PRO A 143 -1.55 -12.97 -11.06
C PRO A 143 -1.16 -14.39 -11.53
N LEU A 144 -1.21 -15.39 -10.65
CA LEU A 144 -0.82 -16.75 -11.01
C LEU A 144 -1.76 -17.38 -12.03
N VAL A 145 -3.05 -16.98 -12.03
CA VAL A 145 -4.08 -17.48 -12.93
C VAL A 145 -4.49 -16.48 -14.01
N GLN A 146 -3.99 -15.25 -13.95
CA GLN A 146 -4.32 -14.20 -14.91
C GLN A 146 -3.89 -14.59 -16.32
N LYS A 147 -4.83 -14.60 -17.26
CA LYS A 147 -4.56 -14.90 -18.67
C LYS A 147 -3.74 -13.76 -19.30
N GLY A 148 -2.86 -14.10 -20.24
CA GLY A 148 -2.02 -13.14 -20.96
C GLY A 148 -0.69 -12.82 -20.29
N LEU A 149 -0.55 -12.98 -18.97
CA LEU A 149 0.72 -12.77 -18.28
C LEU A 149 1.74 -13.89 -18.60
N LYS A 150 2.97 -13.51 -18.90
CA LYS A 150 4.13 -14.43 -19.02
C LYS A 150 4.46 -15.01 -17.63
N LEU A 151 5.05 -16.20 -17.53
CA LEU A 151 5.37 -16.86 -16.26
C LEU A 151 6.22 -15.97 -15.33
N GLY A 152 7.23 -15.31 -15.87
CA GLY A 152 8.07 -14.38 -15.10
C GLY A 152 7.25 -13.24 -14.48
N GLN A 153 6.32 -12.64 -15.25
CA GLN A 153 5.44 -11.59 -14.76
C GLN A 153 4.51 -12.11 -13.65
N ARG A 154 3.92 -13.29 -13.81
CA ARG A 154 3.07 -13.93 -12.78
C ARG A 154 3.82 -14.09 -11.47
N LEU A 155 5.04 -14.64 -11.52
CA LEU A 155 5.86 -14.86 -10.33
C LEU A 155 6.31 -13.53 -9.68
N MET A 156 6.67 -12.52 -10.46
CA MET A 156 7.08 -11.21 -9.95
C MET A 156 5.93 -10.49 -9.25
N TYR A 157 4.75 -10.42 -9.88
CA TYR A 157 3.56 -9.84 -9.25
C TYR A 157 3.17 -10.60 -7.99
N PHE A 158 3.10 -11.93 -8.07
CA PHE A 158 2.76 -12.77 -6.91
C PHE A 158 3.75 -12.60 -5.76
N ALA A 159 5.06 -12.60 -6.03
CA ALA A 159 6.08 -12.42 -5.01
C ALA A 159 5.92 -11.07 -4.28
N THR A 160 5.64 -9.98 -5.03
CA THR A 160 5.40 -8.66 -4.44
C THR A 160 4.16 -8.66 -3.53
N MET A 161 3.06 -9.27 -3.97
CA MET A 161 1.82 -9.34 -3.21
C MET A 161 1.93 -10.26 -1.99
N TRP A 162 2.63 -11.39 -2.14
CA TRP A 162 2.84 -12.38 -1.09
C TRP A 162 3.58 -11.83 0.13
N THR A 163 4.47 -10.84 -0.07
CA THR A 163 5.29 -10.28 1.01
C THR A 163 4.46 -9.75 2.19
N TYR A 164 3.25 -9.25 1.95
CA TYR A 164 2.38 -8.74 3.00
C TYR A 164 1.79 -9.84 3.91
N LEU A 165 1.77 -11.10 3.46
CA LEU A 165 1.38 -12.23 4.31
C LEU A 165 2.44 -12.55 5.38
N SER A 166 3.66 -12.03 5.25
CA SER A 166 4.72 -12.16 6.24
C SER A 166 4.33 -11.66 7.64
N GLY A 167 3.33 -10.80 7.74
CA GLY A 167 2.78 -10.36 9.03
C GLY A 167 2.28 -11.52 9.90
N PHE A 168 1.66 -12.53 9.31
CA PHE A 168 1.21 -13.72 10.04
C PHE A 168 2.39 -14.61 10.43
N ALA A 169 3.37 -14.77 9.54
CA ALA A 169 4.59 -15.52 9.86
C ALA A 169 5.38 -14.87 11.00
N ALA A 170 5.41 -13.53 11.06
CA ALA A 170 6.07 -12.77 12.11
C ALA A 170 5.49 -13.07 13.51
N VAL A 171 4.17 -13.32 13.63
CA VAL A 171 3.56 -13.72 14.91
C VAL A 171 4.15 -15.04 15.40
N ILE A 172 4.27 -16.03 14.52
CA ILE A 172 4.87 -17.33 14.85
C ILE A 172 6.36 -17.15 15.20
N TYR A 173 7.05 -16.32 14.44
CA TYR A 173 8.45 -16.01 14.61
C TYR A 173 8.76 -15.39 15.97
N PHE A 174 7.95 -14.46 16.48
CA PHE A 174 8.08 -13.90 17.83
C PHE A 174 7.56 -14.82 18.92
N ALA A 175 6.50 -15.57 18.66
CA ALA A 175 5.93 -16.48 19.65
C ALA A 175 6.86 -17.66 19.99
N ALA A 176 7.64 -18.14 19.03
CA ALA A 176 8.50 -19.29 19.20
C ALA A 176 9.52 -19.14 20.36
N PRO A 177 10.36 -18.08 20.40
CA PRO A 177 11.29 -17.89 21.52
C PRO A 177 10.56 -17.59 22.82
N ILE A 178 9.42 -16.90 22.80
CA ILE A 178 8.62 -16.62 24.00
C ILE A 178 8.12 -17.92 24.62
N ILE A 179 7.53 -18.82 23.83
CA ILE A 179 7.01 -20.11 24.28
C ILE A 179 8.15 -20.97 24.85
N TYR A 180 9.29 -21.05 24.14
CA TYR A 180 10.41 -21.83 24.60
C TYR A 180 10.98 -21.31 25.91
N LEU A 181 11.30 -20.02 26.00
CA LEU A 181 11.95 -19.43 27.16
C LEU A 181 11.06 -19.43 28.42
N LEU A 182 9.74 -19.22 28.25
CA LEU A 182 8.80 -19.22 29.36
C LEU A 182 8.40 -20.63 29.80
N LEU A 183 8.09 -21.52 28.85
CA LEU A 183 7.47 -22.82 29.12
C LEU A 183 8.42 -24.01 28.95
N GLY A 184 9.55 -23.85 28.27
CA GLY A 184 10.45 -24.94 27.92
C GLY A 184 9.95 -25.83 26.79
N ILE A 185 8.90 -25.43 26.08
CA ILE A 185 8.33 -26.18 24.97
C ILE A 185 9.10 -25.80 23.71
N LEU A 186 9.71 -26.78 23.04
CA LEU A 186 10.38 -26.59 21.76
C LEU A 186 9.33 -26.51 20.64
N PRO A 187 9.10 -25.36 20.03
CA PRO A 187 8.20 -25.24 18.87
C PRO A 187 8.70 -25.99 17.64
N VAL A 188 10.04 -26.16 17.55
CA VAL A 188 10.72 -26.90 16.48
C VAL A 188 11.75 -27.83 17.13
N SER A 189 11.62 -29.13 16.92
CA SER A 189 12.42 -30.17 17.58
C SER A 189 13.87 -30.32 17.06
N SER A 190 14.37 -29.35 16.27
CA SER A 190 15.65 -29.52 15.58
C SER A 190 16.70 -28.44 15.91
N LEU A 191 17.23 -28.48 17.14
CA LEU A 191 18.54 -27.89 17.43
C LEU A 191 19.66 -28.89 17.09
N SER A 192 19.58 -29.50 15.91
CA SER A 192 20.57 -30.44 15.43
C SER A 192 21.60 -29.73 14.55
N TRP A 193 22.82 -30.30 14.46
CA TRP A 193 23.84 -29.86 13.51
C TRP A 193 23.29 -29.73 12.07
N ASP A 194 22.39 -30.62 11.70
CA ASP A 194 21.72 -30.63 10.39
C ASP A 194 20.92 -29.35 10.14
N PHE A 195 20.28 -28.80 11.17
CA PHE A 195 19.61 -27.50 11.07
C PHE A 195 20.62 -26.38 10.82
N PHE A 196 21.68 -26.27 11.61
CA PHE A 196 22.63 -25.16 11.47
C PHE A 196 23.44 -25.23 10.17
N ILE A 197 23.82 -26.42 9.69
CA ILE A 197 24.48 -26.61 8.41
C ILE A 197 23.65 -26.07 7.24
N ARG A 198 22.33 -26.13 7.33
CA ARG A 198 21.41 -25.62 6.29
C ARG A 198 21.04 -24.15 6.53
N PHE A 199 20.75 -23.80 7.78
CA PHE A 199 20.25 -22.46 8.13
C PHE A 199 21.32 -21.37 7.99
N ILE A 200 22.55 -21.61 8.43
CA ILE A 200 23.62 -20.61 8.36
C ILE A 200 23.96 -20.23 6.91
N PRO A 201 24.22 -21.18 6.00
CA PRO A 201 24.44 -20.83 4.59
C PRO A 201 23.26 -20.09 3.96
N PHE A 202 22.02 -20.49 4.27
CA PHE A 202 20.83 -19.81 3.80
C PHE A 202 20.81 -18.34 4.26
N MET A 203 21.05 -18.07 5.55
CA MET A 203 21.10 -16.72 6.08
C MET A 203 22.20 -15.87 5.46
N VAL A 204 23.40 -16.44 5.31
CA VAL A 204 24.55 -15.75 4.69
C VAL A 204 24.25 -15.42 3.23
N VAL A 205 23.78 -16.38 2.44
CA VAL A 205 23.45 -16.17 1.03
C VAL A 205 22.32 -15.15 0.88
N ASN A 206 21.31 -15.21 1.75
CA ASN A 206 20.21 -14.25 1.74
C ASN A 206 20.70 -12.81 2.03
N GLN A 207 21.61 -12.62 3.00
CA GLN A 207 22.19 -11.30 3.28
C GLN A 207 23.10 -10.83 2.14
N LEU A 208 23.89 -11.72 1.54
CA LEU A 208 24.70 -11.41 0.36
C LEU A 208 23.80 -10.99 -0.83
N LEU A 209 22.68 -11.67 -1.04
CA LEU A 209 21.72 -11.28 -2.07
C LEU A 209 21.23 -9.84 -1.87
N PHE A 210 20.85 -9.46 -0.64
CA PHE A 210 20.46 -8.10 -0.33
C PHE A 210 21.59 -7.09 -0.53
N ALA A 211 22.82 -7.45 -0.17
CA ALA A 211 23.99 -6.59 -0.35
C ALA A 211 24.29 -6.35 -1.84
N VAL A 212 24.28 -7.42 -2.64
CA VAL A 212 24.56 -7.37 -4.08
C VAL A 212 23.42 -6.68 -4.85
N ALA A 213 22.16 -7.08 -4.60
CA ALA A 213 21.00 -6.50 -5.27
C ALA A 213 20.78 -5.03 -4.88
N GLY A 214 21.09 -4.67 -3.63
CA GLY A 214 20.94 -3.31 -3.12
C GLY A 214 21.96 -2.31 -3.69
N ARG A 215 23.06 -2.77 -4.28
CA ARG A 215 24.09 -1.91 -4.92
C ARG A 215 24.49 -0.71 -4.08
N GLY A 216 24.75 -0.92 -2.77
CA GLY A 216 25.12 0.14 -1.83
C GLY A 216 23.95 0.85 -1.15
N ILE A 217 22.71 0.56 -1.50
CA ILE A 217 21.54 1.04 -0.76
C ILE A 217 21.45 0.28 0.57
N PRO A 218 21.29 0.96 1.72
CA PRO A 218 21.22 0.30 3.03
C PRO A 218 19.88 -0.44 3.18
N THR A 219 19.84 -1.73 2.81
CA THR A 219 18.63 -2.57 2.83
C THR A 219 18.22 -2.99 4.24
N TRP A 220 19.14 -2.92 5.22
CA TRP A 220 18.88 -3.35 6.61
C TRP A 220 17.66 -2.65 7.24
N ARG A 221 17.53 -1.33 7.07
CA ARG A 221 16.37 -0.58 7.58
C ARG A 221 15.06 -1.04 6.95
N GLY A 222 15.08 -1.37 5.66
CA GLY A 222 13.93 -1.94 4.97
C GLY A 222 13.53 -3.29 5.56
N GLN A 223 14.50 -4.16 5.88
CA GLN A 223 14.25 -5.44 6.53
C GLN A 223 13.67 -5.26 7.94
N GLN A 224 14.21 -4.30 8.74
CA GLN A 224 13.66 -3.96 10.05
C GLN A 224 12.19 -3.53 9.96
N TYR A 225 11.86 -2.58 9.06
CA TYR A 225 10.47 -2.15 8.87
C TYR A 225 9.56 -3.27 8.37
N SER A 226 10.06 -4.12 7.47
CA SER A 226 9.29 -5.26 6.95
C SER A 226 8.80 -6.17 8.07
N LEU A 227 9.66 -6.48 9.04
CA LEU A 227 9.30 -7.33 10.19
C LEU A 227 8.53 -6.54 11.27
N ALA A 228 8.99 -5.33 11.63
CA ALA A 228 8.40 -4.54 12.70
C ALA A 228 6.97 -4.05 12.40
N LEU A 229 6.60 -3.92 11.12
CA LEU A 229 5.24 -3.51 10.73
C LEU A 229 4.25 -4.69 10.63
N PHE A 230 4.55 -5.86 11.20
CA PHE A 230 3.69 -7.04 11.15
C PHE A 230 2.22 -6.79 11.53
N PRO A 231 1.85 -5.96 12.53
CA PRO A 231 0.45 -5.70 12.83
C PRO A 231 -0.26 -4.93 11.69
N THR A 232 0.48 -4.06 11.01
CA THR A 232 -0.02 -3.31 9.85
C THR A 232 -0.32 -4.25 8.69
N TRP A 233 0.57 -5.22 8.44
CA TRP A 233 0.37 -6.24 7.40
C TRP A 233 -0.82 -7.15 7.71
N ILE A 234 -0.95 -7.62 8.95
CA ILE A 234 -2.12 -8.42 9.38
C ILE A 234 -3.41 -7.62 9.21
N LYS A 235 -3.43 -6.35 9.66
CA LYS A 235 -4.58 -5.47 9.49
C LYS A 235 -4.92 -5.26 8.01
N ALA A 236 -3.91 -5.06 7.16
CA ALA A 236 -4.11 -4.91 5.72
C ALA A 236 -4.75 -6.16 5.10
N CYS A 237 -4.17 -7.32 5.36
CA CYS A 237 -4.66 -8.60 4.83
C CYS A 237 -6.09 -8.90 5.29
N THR A 238 -6.36 -8.73 6.59
CA THR A 238 -7.70 -9.02 7.15
C THR A 238 -8.76 -8.05 6.67
N THR A 239 -8.44 -6.76 6.56
CA THR A 239 -9.39 -5.75 6.08
C THR A 239 -9.63 -5.86 4.58
N ALA A 240 -8.58 -6.13 3.77
CA ALA A 240 -8.72 -6.40 2.34
C ALA A 240 -9.56 -7.64 2.07
N ALA A 241 -9.33 -8.73 2.82
CA ALA A 241 -10.13 -9.96 2.72
C ALA A 241 -11.61 -9.70 3.09
N ARG A 242 -11.87 -8.92 4.16
CA ARG A 242 -13.24 -8.53 4.53
C ARG A 242 -13.90 -7.66 3.46
N ASN A 243 -13.15 -6.79 2.81
CA ASN A 243 -13.66 -5.99 1.69
C ASN A 243 -14.05 -6.90 0.51
N VAL A 244 -13.14 -7.77 0.09
CA VAL A 244 -13.36 -8.61 -1.11
C VAL A 244 -14.47 -9.64 -0.90
N TRP A 245 -14.52 -10.30 0.26
CA TRP A 245 -15.46 -11.40 0.51
C TRP A 245 -16.79 -10.96 1.12
N PHE A 246 -16.79 -9.86 1.88
CA PHE A 246 -17.99 -9.42 2.62
C PHE A 246 -18.44 -8.00 2.25
N GLY A 247 -17.86 -7.38 1.24
CA GLY A 247 -18.24 -6.03 0.78
C GLY A 247 -17.99 -4.90 1.79
N ARG A 248 -17.17 -5.13 2.84
CA ARG A 248 -16.90 -4.09 3.84
C ARG A 248 -16.05 -2.98 3.22
N PRO A 249 -16.49 -1.70 3.27
CA PRO A 249 -15.73 -0.61 2.66
C PRO A 249 -14.34 -0.47 3.28
N LEU A 250 -13.33 -0.25 2.44
CA LEU A 250 -12.01 0.20 2.86
C LEU A 250 -12.05 1.72 2.94
N GLY A 251 -11.77 2.30 4.11
CA GLY A 251 -11.64 3.74 4.23
C GLY A 251 -10.46 4.24 3.39
N PHE A 252 -10.70 5.16 2.48
CA PHE A 252 -9.65 5.83 1.72
C PHE A 252 -9.13 7.02 2.54
N ALA A 253 -8.01 6.82 3.23
CA ALA A 253 -7.34 7.90 3.95
C ALA A 253 -6.27 8.52 3.04
N VAL A 254 -6.48 9.76 2.64
CA VAL A 254 -5.47 10.54 1.90
C VAL A 254 -4.33 10.89 2.86
N THR A 255 -3.11 10.69 2.41
CA THR A 255 -1.92 11.11 3.18
C THR A 255 -1.84 12.63 3.19
N PRO A 256 -1.86 13.30 4.36
CA PRO A 256 -1.72 14.75 4.43
C PRO A 256 -0.42 15.20 3.77
N LYS A 257 -0.49 16.23 2.94
CA LYS A 257 0.68 16.85 2.29
C LYS A 257 1.25 18.04 3.10
N ALA A 258 0.61 18.36 4.22
CA ALA A 258 1.07 19.41 5.13
C ALA A 258 1.84 18.80 6.31
N ARG A 259 2.83 19.54 6.81
CA ARG A 259 3.61 19.14 7.98
C ARG A 259 2.67 18.91 9.18
N GLN A 260 2.70 17.72 9.75
CA GLN A 260 1.94 17.37 10.93
C GLN A 260 2.81 17.66 12.15
N SER A 261 2.45 18.69 12.93
CA SER A 261 3.09 19.01 14.22
C SER A 261 2.52 18.12 15.33
N GLY A 262 2.85 16.82 15.29
CA GLY A 262 2.44 15.85 16.30
C GLY A 262 3.62 15.44 17.16
N GLY A 263 3.42 15.38 18.50
CA GLY A 263 4.39 14.77 19.40
C GLY A 263 4.49 13.26 19.26
N PRO A 264 5.41 12.59 19.99
CA PRO A 264 5.62 11.14 19.90
C PRO A 264 4.34 10.36 20.21
N SER A 265 3.86 9.58 19.26
CA SER A 265 2.62 8.80 19.40
C SER A 265 2.91 7.32 19.63
N TRP A 266 3.30 6.96 20.85
CA TRP A 266 3.56 5.57 21.26
C TRP A 266 2.34 4.66 21.13
N SER A 267 1.14 5.23 21.14
CA SER A 267 -0.10 4.49 20.95
C SER A 267 -0.21 3.77 19.61
N LEU A 268 0.47 4.29 18.58
CA LEU A 268 0.46 3.71 17.23
C LEU A 268 1.23 2.40 17.12
N ILE A 269 2.19 2.19 18.00
CA ILE A 269 3.05 0.99 18.02
C ILE A 269 2.80 0.10 19.26
N ARG A 270 1.63 0.21 19.90
CA ARG A 270 1.27 -0.61 21.06
C ARG A 270 1.50 -2.11 20.89
N PRO A 271 1.07 -2.75 19.77
CA PRO A 271 1.29 -4.19 19.58
C PRO A 271 2.78 -4.56 19.60
N GLN A 272 3.62 -3.74 18.99
CA GLN A 272 5.06 -3.96 18.93
C GLN A 272 5.70 -3.76 20.32
N ILE A 273 5.24 -2.77 21.08
CA ILE A 273 5.69 -2.56 22.46
C ILE A 273 5.34 -3.78 23.32
N VAL A 274 4.12 -4.29 23.23
CA VAL A 274 3.70 -5.49 23.97
C VAL A 274 4.56 -6.69 23.62
N VAL A 275 4.79 -6.95 22.33
CA VAL A 275 5.66 -8.05 21.89
C VAL A 275 7.09 -7.86 22.39
N SER A 276 7.64 -6.64 22.32
CA SER A 276 8.99 -6.36 22.82
C SER A 276 9.13 -6.59 24.33
N ILE A 277 8.11 -6.21 25.13
CA ILE A 277 8.08 -6.47 26.56
C ILE A 277 8.02 -7.98 26.84
N LEU A 278 7.17 -8.71 26.11
CA LEU A 278 7.06 -10.17 26.26
C LEU A 278 8.36 -10.88 25.89
N LEU A 279 9.04 -10.45 24.83
CA LEU A 279 10.35 -10.96 24.43
C LEU A 279 11.39 -10.71 25.53
N ALA A 280 11.48 -9.49 26.04
CA ALA A 280 12.41 -9.14 27.11
C ALA A 280 12.15 -9.95 28.40
N LEU A 281 10.87 -10.06 28.79
CA LEU A 281 10.47 -10.88 29.94
C LEU A 281 10.83 -12.35 29.74
N ALA A 282 10.55 -12.90 28.55
CA ALA A 282 10.88 -14.27 28.21
C ALA A 282 12.39 -14.52 28.29
N ALA A 283 13.22 -13.59 27.81
CA ALA A 283 14.67 -13.71 27.94
C ALA A 283 15.14 -13.73 29.40
N VAL A 284 14.60 -12.85 30.25
CA VAL A 284 14.92 -12.81 31.68
C VAL A 284 14.54 -14.14 32.35
N VAL A 285 13.31 -14.63 32.11
CA VAL A 285 12.84 -15.91 32.66
C VAL A 285 13.68 -17.08 32.13
N GLY A 286 13.98 -17.11 30.84
CA GLY A 286 14.83 -18.13 30.22
C GLY A 286 16.22 -18.20 30.85
N ILE A 287 16.86 -17.04 31.07
CA ILE A 287 18.16 -16.95 31.75
C ILE A 287 18.04 -17.42 33.20
N ALA A 288 17.01 -17.02 33.94
CA ALA A 288 16.79 -17.47 35.30
C ALA A 288 16.62 -19.00 35.38
N ARG A 289 15.84 -19.60 34.47
CA ARG A 289 15.68 -21.05 34.36
C ARG A 289 16.99 -21.76 34.03
N LEU A 290 17.84 -21.15 33.18
CA LEU A 290 19.15 -21.67 32.85
C LEU A 290 20.07 -21.68 34.08
N VAL A 291 20.15 -20.59 34.83
CA VAL A 291 20.96 -20.47 36.06
C VAL A 291 20.53 -21.43 37.13
N THR A 292 19.23 -21.70 37.24
CA THR A 292 18.65 -22.66 38.22
C THR A 292 18.70 -24.12 37.74
N GLY A 293 19.28 -24.40 36.59
CA GLY A 293 19.39 -25.75 36.03
C GLY A 293 18.07 -26.32 35.48
N LEU A 294 17.04 -25.50 35.31
CA LEU A 294 15.70 -25.92 34.85
C LEU A 294 15.56 -25.82 33.33
N ALA A 295 16.58 -25.34 32.60
CA ALA A 295 16.54 -25.19 31.15
C ALA A 295 17.78 -25.77 30.47
N GLU A 296 17.62 -26.27 29.25
CA GLU A 296 18.69 -26.77 28.42
C GLU A 296 19.59 -25.61 27.93
N PRO A 297 20.92 -25.67 28.08
CA PRO A 297 21.81 -24.52 27.83
C PRO A 297 21.80 -24.03 26.38
N LEU A 298 21.96 -24.93 25.40
CA LEU A 298 22.11 -24.55 23.99
C LEU A 298 20.84 -23.94 23.44
N GLY A 299 19.69 -24.56 23.72
CA GLY A 299 18.38 -24.05 23.27
C GLY A 299 18.06 -22.70 23.88
N THR A 300 18.37 -22.52 25.17
CA THR A 300 18.16 -21.23 25.85
C THR A 300 19.05 -20.15 25.27
N LEU A 301 20.32 -20.40 25.05
CA LEU A 301 21.26 -19.44 24.46
C LEU A 301 20.81 -19.01 23.07
N VAL A 302 20.45 -19.96 22.21
CA VAL A 302 19.97 -19.68 20.85
C VAL A 302 18.73 -18.79 20.87
N ASN A 303 17.75 -19.10 21.72
CA ASN A 303 16.53 -18.32 21.81
C ASN A 303 16.77 -16.93 22.43
N VAL A 304 17.68 -16.78 23.38
CA VAL A 304 18.08 -15.47 23.93
C VAL A 304 18.74 -14.61 22.85
N VAL A 305 19.67 -15.18 22.08
CA VAL A 305 20.29 -14.47 20.93
C VAL A 305 19.24 -14.03 19.92
N TRP A 306 18.25 -14.90 19.66
CA TRP A 306 17.14 -14.60 18.76
C TRP A 306 16.27 -13.44 19.29
N VAL A 307 15.94 -13.44 20.59
CA VAL A 307 15.21 -12.33 21.24
C VAL A 307 16.00 -11.03 21.14
N VAL A 308 17.31 -11.05 21.35
CA VAL A 308 18.14 -9.83 21.18
C VAL A 308 18.06 -9.32 19.75
N PHE A 309 18.14 -10.19 18.76
CA PHE A 309 17.96 -9.82 17.36
C PHE A 309 16.59 -9.20 17.11
N ASP A 310 15.50 -9.79 17.62
CA ASP A 310 14.14 -9.28 17.47
C ASP A 310 13.97 -7.89 18.09
N LEU A 311 14.54 -7.67 19.28
CA LEU A 311 14.53 -6.36 19.94
C LEU A 311 15.32 -5.31 19.14
N VAL A 312 16.45 -5.69 18.54
CA VAL A 312 17.20 -4.82 17.63
C VAL A 312 16.38 -4.47 16.39
N VAL A 313 15.66 -5.44 15.82
CA VAL A 313 14.77 -5.18 14.68
C VAL A 313 13.65 -4.22 15.08
N MET A 314 12.98 -4.46 16.21
CA MET A 314 11.89 -3.61 16.71
C MET A 314 12.33 -2.19 17.07
N SER A 315 13.60 -1.99 17.43
CA SER A 315 14.13 -0.68 17.84
C SER A 315 14.00 0.42 16.79
N ILE A 316 13.84 0.06 15.51
CA ILE A 316 13.63 1.03 14.43
C ILE A 316 12.37 1.88 14.66
N LEU A 317 11.34 1.29 15.27
CA LEU A 317 10.08 1.99 15.54
C LEU A 317 10.23 3.07 16.63
N VAL A 318 11.14 2.88 17.59
CA VAL A 318 11.46 3.91 18.59
C VAL A 318 11.99 5.15 17.88
N ARG A 319 12.91 4.96 16.92
CA ARG A 319 13.43 6.07 16.12
C ARG A 319 12.32 6.73 15.29
N ALA A 320 11.41 5.95 14.72
CA ALA A 320 10.30 6.47 13.93
C ALA A 320 9.31 7.28 14.78
N VAL A 321 9.01 6.83 16.03
CA VAL A 321 8.13 7.55 16.96
C VAL A 321 8.78 8.86 17.43
N LEU A 322 10.10 8.85 17.65
CA LEU A 322 10.86 10.02 18.15
C LEU A 322 11.27 10.99 17.03
N TYR A 323 10.99 10.65 15.76
CA TYR A 323 11.33 11.52 14.64
C TYR A 323 10.48 12.78 14.65
N LYS A 324 11.14 13.94 14.63
CA LYS A 324 10.50 15.27 14.73
C LYS A 324 10.19 15.93 13.40
N GLY A 325 10.38 15.21 12.29
CA GLY A 325 10.25 15.78 10.94
C GLY A 325 11.57 16.38 10.41
N TYR A 326 11.57 16.74 9.15
CA TYR A 326 12.68 17.43 8.51
C TYR A 326 12.59 18.94 8.85
N GLU A 327 13.60 19.47 9.46
CA GLU A 327 13.78 20.92 9.55
C GLU A 327 14.59 21.36 8.31
N PRO A 328 14.02 22.16 7.39
CA PRO A 328 14.80 22.73 6.30
C PRO A 328 15.96 23.50 6.93
N ALA A 329 17.17 23.32 6.43
CA ALA A 329 18.27 24.20 6.79
C ALA A 329 17.79 25.64 6.55
N ALA A 330 18.00 26.53 7.55
CA ALA A 330 17.67 27.93 7.39
C ALA A 330 18.31 28.41 6.07
N GLU A 331 17.51 28.98 5.17
CA GLU A 331 18.06 29.61 3.97
C GLU A 331 19.17 30.56 4.41
N PRO A 332 20.37 30.48 3.82
CA PRO A 332 21.39 31.41 4.11
C PRO A 332 20.82 32.81 3.82
N ALA A 333 20.73 33.64 4.85
CA ALA A 333 20.27 35.03 4.73
C ALA A 333 20.93 35.63 3.51
N ASN A 334 20.10 36.08 2.56
CA ASN A 334 20.56 36.78 1.34
C ASN A 334 21.69 37.71 1.74
N ARG A 335 22.88 37.42 1.23
CA ARG A 335 23.89 38.49 1.19
C ARG A 335 23.30 39.53 0.25
N GLU A 336 22.76 40.58 0.85
CA GLU A 336 22.47 41.81 0.15
C GLU A 336 23.74 42.16 -0.63
N GLU A 337 23.58 42.21 -1.93
CA GLU A 337 24.60 42.74 -2.81
C GLU A 337 24.90 44.20 -2.39
N SER A 338 26.07 44.39 -1.88
CA SER A 338 26.67 45.70 -1.73
C SER A 338 27.58 46.00 -2.93
#